data_1f0d698bed24922f5cc78196804964d2
#
_entry.id   1f0d698bed24922f5cc78196804964d2
#
_cell.length_a   1.000
_cell.length_b   1.000
_cell.length_c   1.000
_cell.angle_alpha   90.00
_cell.angle_beta   90.00
_cell.angle_gamma   90.00
#
_symmetry.space_group_name_H-M   'P 1'
#
loop_
_entity.id
_entity.type
_entity.pdbx_description
1 polymer ?
#
loop_
_entity_poly.entity_id
_entity_poly.type
_entity_poly.pdbx_seq_one_letter_code
_entity_poly.pdbx_strand_id
1 'polypeptide(L)'
;LIEFKDVSKTFTTEKGTVKAIEDVNMQIEDGEIFGIVGYSGAGKTTLIRMLNGLETPTTGEVEVNGTKISKLDRGALRKKRHKIGMIFQHFNLLWSRTVRKNIEFPLEIAKISKADRKKKADELIKLVGLEGKEDAYPSELSGGQKQRVGVARALANDPEILLSDEATSALDPQTTDEVLDLLMDINKRLGITIILITHEMHVIRKICDHVAVLDGGKIIESGQVLDVFKHPQQPITKRFVYSEAAPSPEDTNVVVEQLLKEYPNGRIIQLTFHGNQANLPIVSEIIHKFPKLRISIIEGNIHQTQEGAIGSLFLQLIGDEQDIKGALDYLKTMRVETEVIEHGR
;
A
#
# COMPACT_ATOMS: atom_id res chain seq x y z
N LEU A 1 -19.74 4.69 1.53
CA LEU A 1 -19.63 3.27 1.18
C LEU A 1 -19.43 3.08 -0.33
N ILE A 2 -18.42 2.32 -0.71
CA ILE A 2 -18.14 1.95 -2.11
C ILE A 2 -18.29 0.44 -2.24
N GLU A 3 -19.03 0.00 -3.26
CA GLU A 3 -19.29 -1.42 -3.48
C GLU A 3 -19.05 -1.80 -4.94
N PHE A 4 -18.33 -2.89 -5.13
CA PHE A 4 -18.21 -3.61 -6.40
C PHE A 4 -18.98 -4.92 -6.26
N LYS A 5 -20.00 -5.14 -7.14
CA LYS A 5 -20.88 -6.30 -7.11
C LYS A 5 -20.78 -7.06 -8.42
N ASP A 6 -20.17 -8.24 -8.38
CA ASP A 6 -19.97 -9.17 -9.51
C ASP A 6 -19.37 -8.47 -10.74
N VAL A 7 -18.39 -7.59 -10.48
CA VAL A 7 -17.83 -6.69 -11.50
C VAL A 7 -16.85 -7.42 -12.37
N SER A 8 -17.12 -7.43 -13.68
CA SER A 8 -16.18 -7.90 -14.69
C SER A 8 -15.99 -6.86 -15.80
N LYS A 9 -14.77 -6.79 -16.34
CA LYS A 9 -14.43 -5.94 -17.48
C LYS A 9 -13.61 -6.69 -18.50
N THR A 10 -14.14 -6.74 -19.71
CA THR A 10 -13.50 -7.33 -20.88
C THR A 10 -13.27 -6.26 -21.94
N PHE A 11 -12.05 -6.18 -22.45
CA PHE A 11 -11.71 -5.34 -23.60
C PHE A 11 -11.59 -6.20 -24.85
N THR A 12 -12.22 -5.76 -25.92
CA THR A 12 -12.10 -6.38 -27.24
C THR A 12 -11.05 -5.59 -28.03
N THR A 13 -10.01 -6.27 -28.49
CA THR A 13 -8.94 -5.72 -29.32
C THR A 13 -8.88 -6.48 -30.65
N GLU A 14 -8.17 -5.95 -31.63
CA GLU A 14 -7.93 -6.65 -32.91
C GLU A 14 -7.23 -8.01 -32.73
N LYS A 15 -6.50 -8.20 -31.63
CA LYS A 15 -5.76 -9.44 -31.28
C LYS A 15 -6.59 -10.42 -30.43
N GLY A 16 -7.83 -10.09 -30.09
CA GLY A 16 -8.71 -10.92 -29.25
C GLY A 16 -9.29 -10.18 -28.04
N THR A 17 -9.92 -10.94 -27.16
CA THR A 17 -10.54 -10.44 -25.93
C THR A 17 -9.60 -10.60 -24.75
N VAL A 18 -9.47 -9.52 -23.96
CA VAL A 18 -8.69 -9.51 -22.71
C VAL A 18 -9.65 -9.26 -21.55
N LYS A 19 -9.76 -10.20 -20.63
CA LYS A 19 -10.45 -10.01 -19.36
C LYS A 19 -9.53 -9.25 -18.41
N ALA A 20 -9.79 -7.97 -18.21
CA ALA A 20 -9.00 -7.13 -17.31
C ALA A 20 -9.44 -7.24 -15.85
N ILE A 21 -10.72 -7.51 -15.62
CA ILE A 21 -11.34 -7.73 -14.30
C ILE A 21 -12.32 -8.87 -14.45
N GLU A 22 -12.36 -9.77 -13.50
CA GLU A 22 -13.22 -10.94 -13.48
C GLU A 22 -13.82 -11.16 -12.08
N ASP A 23 -15.15 -11.03 -12.01
CA ASP A 23 -15.99 -11.34 -10.86
C ASP A 23 -15.51 -10.70 -9.53
N VAL A 24 -15.19 -9.40 -9.59
CA VAL A 24 -14.71 -8.66 -8.41
C VAL A 24 -15.89 -8.27 -7.53
N ASN A 25 -15.83 -8.72 -6.28
CA ASN A 25 -16.70 -8.33 -5.19
C ASN A 25 -15.86 -7.67 -4.10
N MET A 26 -16.13 -6.40 -3.76
CA MET A 26 -15.35 -5.62 -2.81
C MET A 26 -16.22 -4.52 -2.19
N GLN A 27 -16.01 -4.28 -0.90
CA GLN A 27 -16.65 -3.20 -0.15
C GLN A 27 -15.59 -2.34 0.52
N ILE A 28 -15.77 -1.02 0.47
CA ILE A 28 -14.86 -0.05 1.08
C ILE A 28 -15.72 0.88 1.93
N GLU A 29 -15.39 0.97 3.23
CA GLU A 29 -16.14 1.78 4.17
C GLU A 29 -15.81 3.28 4.05
N ASP A 30 -16.71 4.12 4.53
CA ASP A 30 -16.48 5.56 4.52
C ASP A 30 -15.39 5.93 5.52
N GLY A 31 -14.46 6.77 5.07
CA GLY A 31 -13.38 7.31 5.90
C GLY A 31 -12.18 6.38 6.09
N GLU A 32 -12.21 5.16 5.55
CA GLU A 32 -11.04 4.27 5.61
C GLU A 32 -9.98 4.59 4.55
N ILE A 33 -8.75 4.11 4.78
CA ILE A 33 -7.69 4.05 3.79
C ILE A 33 -7.59 2.61 3.28
N PHE A 34 -8.04 2.38 2.05
CA PHE A 34 -8.09 1.06 1.44
C PHE A 34 -6.99 0.88 0.40
N GLY A 35 -6.22 -0.19 0.53
CA GLY A 35 -5.14 -0.53 -0.39
C GLY A 35 -5.55 -1.55 -1.45
N ILE A 36 -5.16 -1.35 -2.70
CA ILE A 36 -5.26 -2.33 -3.77
C ILE A 36 -3.86 -2.62 -4.28
N VAL A 37 -3.36 -3.83 -4.04
CA VAL A 37 -2.02 -4.24 -4.42
C VAL A 37 -2.07 -5.33 -5.49
N GLY A 38 -1.07 -5.36 -6.36
CA GLY A 38 -0.95 -6.37 -7.41
C GLY A 38 0.15 -6.01 -8.40
N TYR A 39 0.63 -6.98 -9.16
CA TYR A 39 1.63 -6.75 -10.20
C TYR A 39 1.12 -5.86 -11.34
N SER A 40 2.05 -5.38 -12.17
CA SER A 40 1.66 -4.64 -13.39
C SER A 40 0.76 -5.53 -14.27
N GLY A 41 -0.32 -4.93 -14.77
CA GLY A 41 -1.31 -5.66 -15.58
C GLY A 41 -2.37 -6.43 -14.76
N ALA A 42 -2.33 -6.47 -13.43
CA ALA A 42 -3.33 -7.15 -12.62
C ALA A 42 -4.76 -6.57 -12.71
N GLY A 43 -4.94 -5.37 -13.27
CA GLY A 43 -6.26 -4.74 -13.44
C GLY A 43 -6.53 -3.55 -12.50
N LYS A 44 -5.58 -3.18 -11.65
CA LYS A 44 -5.73 -2.11 -10.62
C LYS A 44 -6.26 -0.78 -11.18
N THR A 45 -5.61 -0.26 -12.21
CA THR A 45 -6.02 1.00 -12.87
C THR A 45 -7.41 0.87 -13.50
N THR A 46 -7.80 -0.32 -13.98
CA THR A 46 -9.14 -0.56 -14.52
C THR A 46 -10.21 -0.44 -13.44
N LEU A 47 -9.95 -0.95 -12.22
CA LEU A 47 -10.86 -0.79 -11.07
C LEU A 47 -11.07 0.69 -10.71
N ILE A 48 -9.99 1.47 -10.59
CA ILE A 48 -10.11 2.92 -10.35
C ILE A 48 -10.89 3.62 -11.47
N ARG A 49 -10.64 3.27 -12.73
CA ARG A 49 -11.35 3.87 -13.85
C ARG A 49 -12.84 3.55 -13.86
N MET A 50 -13.25 2.39 -13.36
CA MET A 50 -14.67 2.08 -13.19
C MET A 50 -15.29 2.88 -12.03
N LEU A 51 -14.55 3.10 -10.93
CA LEU A 51 -15.02 3.87 -9.79
C LEU A 51 -15.28 5.35 -10.14
N ASN A 52 -14.42 5.96 -10.95
CA ASN A 52 -14.61 7.34 -11.40
C ASN A 52 -15.41 7.44 -12.71
N GLY A 53 -15.97 6.31 -13.20
CA GLY A 53 -16.81 6.23 -14.39
C GLY A 53 -16.08 6.52 -15.70
N LEU A 54 -14.74 6.45 -15.74
CA LEU A 54 -13.96 6.53 -16.99
C LEU A 54 -14.07 5.23 -17.79
N GLU A 55 -14.30 4.11 -17.09
CA GLU A 55 -14.64 2.82 -17.67
C GLU A 55 -15.98 2.34 -17.15
N THR A 56 -16.70 1.59 -17.97
CA THR A 56 -17.96 0.95 -17.58
C THR A 56 -17.70 -0.55 -17.45
N PRO A 57 -18.16 -1.22 -16.38
CA PRO A 57 -18.06 -2.67 -16.29
C PRO A 57 -18.80 -3.34 -17.45
N THR A 58 -18.31 -4.51 -17.88
CA THR A 58 -19.01 -5.35 -18.87
C THR A 58 -20.19 -6.06 -18.21
N THR A 59 -20.01 -6.53 -16.98
CA THR A 59 -21.05 -7.10 -16.11
C THR A 59 -20.86 -6.61 -14.69
N GLY A 60 -21.90 -6.72 -13.87
CA GLY A 60 -21.90 -6.26 -12.50
C GLY A 60 -22.11 -4.75 -12.36
N GLU A 61 -21.96 -4.25 -11.15
CA GLU A 61 -22.26 -2.85 -10.81
C GLU A 61 -21.21 -2.28 -9.86
N VAL A 62 -20.86 -1.01 -10.07
CA VAL A 62 -20.06 -0.20 -9.13
C VAL A 62 -20.96 0.86 -8.53
N GLU A 63 -21.08 0.85 -7.20
CA GLU A 63 -21.88 1.80 -6.43
C GLU A 63 -20.98 2.68 -5.56
N VAL A 64 -21.29 3.97 -5.51
CA VAL A 64 -20.62 4.95 -4.64
C VAL A 64 -21.69 5.72 -3.89
N ASN A 65 -21.76 5.53 -2.57
CA ASN A 65 -22.79 6.10 -1.70
C ASN A 65 -24.20 5.81 -2.25
N GLY A 66 -24.50 4.53 -2.53
CA GLY A 66 -25.78 4.06 -3.08
C GLY A 66 -26.06 4.48 -4.52
N THR A 67 -25.13 5.13 -5.19
CA THR A 67 -25.30 5.59 -6.57
C THR A 67 -24.55 4.68 -7.53
N LYS A 68 -25.27 4.03 -8.46
CA LYS A 68 -24.69 3.19 -9.52
C LYS A 68 -24.01 4.06 -10.57
N ILE A 69 -22.68 4.04 -10.60
CA ILE A 69 -21.86 4.91 -11.46
C ILE A 69 -22.17 4.68 -12.95
N SER A 70 -22.33 3.43 -13.36
CA SER A 70 -22.58 3.06 -14.76
C SER A 70 -23.95 3.51 -15.30
N LYS A 71 -24.91 3.87 -14.41
CA LYS A 71 -26.26 4.31 -14.76
C LYS A 71 -26.42 5.83 -14.81
N LEU A 72 -25.38 6.58 -14.45
CA LEU A 72 -25.42 8.03 -14.46
C LEU A 72 -25.37 8.59 -15.89
N ASP A 73 -26.18 9.58 -16.18
CA ASP A 73 -26.01 10.41 -17.38
C ASP A 73 -24.73 11.25 -17.30
N ARG A 74 -24.33 11.85 -18.42
CA ARG A 74 -23.09 12.63 -18.51
C ARG A 74 -23.04 13.81 -17.51
N GLY A 75 -24.17 14.43 -17.22
CA GLY A 75 -24.26 15.56 -16.30
C GLY A 75 -24.11 15.15 -14.86
N ALA A 76 -24.83 14.10 -14.45
CA ALA A 76 -24.73 13.50 -13.11
C ALA A 76 -23.34 12.91 -12.85
N LEU A 77 -22.77 12.20 -13.84
CA LEU A 77 -21.42 11.64 -13.74
C LEU A 77 -20.37 12.73 -13.58
N ARG A 78 -20.49 13.86 -14.29
CA ARG A 78 -19.60 15.01 -14.12
C ARG A 78 -19.68 15.57 -12.69
N LYS A 79 -20.90 15.73 -12.13
CA LYS A 79 -21.08 16.16 -10.74
C LYS A 79 -20.46 15.18 -9.75
N LYS A 80 -20.64 13.87 -9.96
CA LYS A 80 -20.08 12.82 -9.09
C LYS A 80 -18.53 12.86 -9.14
N ARG A 81 -17.93 13.06 -10.31
CA ARG A 81 -16.47 13.20 -10.47
C ARG A 81 -15.88 14.38 -9.70
N HIS A 82 -16.63 15.48 -9.48
CA HIS A 82 -16.15 16.58 -8.63
C HIS A 82 -15.95 16.14 -7.17
N LYS A 83 -16.64 15.05 -6.75
CA LYS A 83 -16.54 14.47 -5.40
C LYS A 83 -15.50 13.35 -5.30
N ILE A 84 -14.79 13.08 -6.38
CA ILE A 84 -13.72 12.08 -6.44
C ILE A 84 -12.43 12.79 -6.88
N GLY A 85 -11.51 12.98 -5.94
CA GLY A 85 -10.17 13.50 -6.23
C GLY A 85 -9.26 12.40 -6.78
N MET A 86 -8.27 12.77 -7.59
CA MET A 86 -7.31 11.80 -8.13
C MET A 86 -5.88 12.34 -8.06
N ILE A 87 -5.00 11.53 -7.48
CA ILE A 87 -3.56 11.73 -7.40
C ILE A 87 -2.92 10.77 -8.40
N PHE A 88 -2.03 11.26 -9.24
CA PHE A 88 -1.42 10.52 -10.34
C PHE A 88 0.05 10.21 -10.07
N GLN A 89 0.54 9.12 -10.63
CA GLN A 89 1.93 8.66 -10.56
C GLN A 89 2.93 9.73 -11.05
N HIS A 90 2.67 10.41 -12.16
CA HIS A 90 3.54 11.40 -12.79
C HIS A 90 3.12 12.84 -12.50
N PHE A 91 2.51 13.09 -11.32
CA PHE A 91 2.05 14.41 -10.84
C PHE A 91 0.99 15.06 -11.74
N ASN A 92 1.06 14.91 -13.05
CA ASN A 92 0.18 15.49 -14.08
C ASN A 92 -0.08 16.99 -13.87
N LEU A 93 0.96 17.73 -13.45
CA LEU A 93 0.86 19.18 -13.25
C LEU A 93 0.84 19.92 -14.58
N LEU A 94 0.15 21.05 -14.58
CA LEU A 94 0.17 22.00 -15.70
C LEU A 94 1.46 22.81 -15.62
N TRP A 95 2.44 22.48 -16.46
CA TRP A 95 3.79 23.04 -16.43
C TRP A 95 3.85 24.56 -16.67
N SER A 96 2.89 25.09 -17.40
CA SER A 96 2.75 26.53 -17.67
C SER A 96 2.00 27.30 -16.58
N ARG A 97 1.64 26.64 -15.49
CA ARG A 97 0.89 27.22 -14.38
C ARG A 97 1.67 27.11 -13.08
N THR A 98 1.55 28.13 -12.23
CA THR A 98 2.14 28.13 -10.88
C THR A 98 1.45 27.09 -9.98
N VAL A 99 2.00 26.84 -8.77
CA VAL A 99 1.40 26.01 -7.73
C VAL A 99 -0.06 26.41 -7.49
N ARG A 100 -0.30 27.66 -7.16
CA ARG A 100 -1.65 28.21 -6.94
C ARG A 100 -2.57 27.93 -8.13
N LYS A 101 -2.11 28.19 -9.34
CA LYS A 101 -2.91 28.00 -10.56
C LYS A 101 -3.19 26.54 -10.88
N ASN A 102 -2.30 25.62 -10.52
CA ASN A 102 -2.55 24.19 -10.60
C ASN A 102 -3.69 23.77 -9.65
N ILE A 103 -3.68 24.28 -8.42
CA ILE A 103 -4.70 23.98 -7.40
C ILE A 103 -6.04 24.65 -7.74
N GLU A 104 -6.03 25.88 -8.27
CA GLU A 104 -7.24 26.58 -8.72
C GLU A 104 -7.92 25.92 -9.93
N PHE A 105 -7.20 25.11 -10.72
CA PHE A 105 -7.68 24.60 -12.00
C PHE A 105 -8.99 23.77 -11.89
N PRO A 106 -9.14 22.81 -10.98
CA PRO A 106 -10.41 22.11 -10.80
C PRO A 106 -11.57 23.04 -10.42
N LEU A 107 -11.29 24.06 -9.63
CA LEU A 107 -12.26 25.08 -9.22
C LEU A 107 -12.67 26.01 -10.39
N GLU A 108 -11.75 26.28 -11.33
CA GLU A 108 -12.06 26.97 -12.58
C GLU A 108 -13.07 26.18 -13.41
N ILE A 109 -12.87 24.87 -13.52
CA ILE A 109 -13.79 23.95 -14.23
C ILE A 109 -15.15 23.92 -13.54
N ALA A 110 -15.17 23.97 -12.20
CA ALA A 110 -16.37 24.03 -11.38
C ALA A 110 -17.06 25.40 -11.41
N LYS A 111 -16.49 26.40 -12.12
CA LYS A 111 -17.00 27.79 -12.24
C LYS A 111 -17.08 28.55 -10.91
N ILE A 112 -16.23 28.22 -9.95
CA ILE A 112 -16.09 28.94 -8.68
C ILE A 112 -15.52 30.34 -8.93
N SER A 113 -15.93 31.33 -8.14
CA SER A 113 -15.45 32.71 -8.27
C SER A 113 -13.95 32.83 -8.08
N LYS A 114 -13.30 33.82 -8.72
CA LYS A 114 -11.84 34.00 -8.61
C LYS A 114 -11.38 34.25 -7.18
N ALA A 115 -12.17 34.93 -6.38
CA ALA A 115 -11.87 35.23 -4.98
C ALA A 115 -11.89 33.93 -4.14
N ASP A 116 -12.96 33.13 -4.29
CA ASP A 116 -13.11 31.87 -3.57
C ASP A 116 -12.06 30.84 -3.98
N ARG A 117 -11.74 30.77 -5.28
CA ARG A 117 -10.66 29.88 -5.77
C ARG A 117 -9.32 30.21 -5.12
N LYS A 118 -8.97 31.53 -5.07
CA LYS A 118 -7.72 31.96 -4.45
C LYS A 118 -7.70 31.59 -2.96
N LYS A 119 -8.78 31.88 -2.23
CA LYS A 119 -8.90 31.54 -0.81
C LYS A 119 -8.73 30.03 -0.58
N LYS A 120 -9.45 29.20 -1.35
CA LYS A 120 -9.36 27.75 -1.25
C LYS A 120 -7.95 27.23 -1.59
N ALA A 121 -7.33 27.78 -2.64
CA ALA A 121 -5.97 27.41 -3.00
C ALA A 121 -4.96 27.75 -1.90
N ASP A 122 -5.07 28.92 -1.27
CA ASP A 122 -4.20 29.33 -0.16
C ASP A 122 -4.36 28.39 1.07
N GLU A 123 -5.60 28.01 1.41
CA GLU A 123 -5.89 27.03 2.46
C GLU A 123 -5.25 25.66 2.17
N LEU A 124 -5.36 25.18 0.93
CA LEU A 124 -4.80 23.89 0.52
C LEU A 124 -3.27 23.91 0.44
N ILE A 125 -2.66 25.02 0.00
CA ILE A 125 -1.21 25.21 0.01
C ILE A 125 -0.66 25.08 1.43
N LYS A 126 -1.33 25.70 2.38
CA LYS A 126 -0.98 25.58 3.79
C LYS A 126 -1.17 24.15 4.31
N LEU A 127 -2.29 23.49 3.95
CA LEU A 127 -2.58 22.10 4.36
C LEU A 127 -1.47 21.13 3.94
N VAL A 128 -0.92 21.30 2.72
CA VAL A 128 0.14 20.43 2.20
C VAL A 128 1.56 20.91 2.49
N GLY A 129 1.73 21.99 3.27
CA GLY A 129 3.04 22.52 3.68
C GLY A 129 3.86 23.12 2.54
N LEU A 130 3.20 23.87 1.63
CA LEU A 130 3.84 24.55 0.50
C LEU A 130 3.76 26.10 0.60
N GLU A 131 3.64 26.63 1.83
CA GLU A 131 3.65 28.07 2.07
C GLU A 131 4.95 28.71 1.54
N GLY A 132 4.82 29.84 0.86
CA GLY A 132 5.93 30.53 0.19
C GLY A 132 6.27 29.96 -1.20
N LYS A 133 5.54 28.95 -1.71
CA LYS A 133 5.72 28.36 -3.05
C LYS A 133 4.53 28.63 -3.99
N GLU A 134 3.62 29.51 -3.61
CA GLU A 134 2.37 29.79 -4.31
C GLU A 134 2.56 30.14 -5.79
N ASP A 135 3.59 30.94 -6.07
CA ASP A 135 3.88 31.47 -7.40
C ASP A 135 5.01 30.70 -8.12
N ALA A 136 5.57 29.65 -7.48
CA ALA A 136 6.56 28.77 -8.11
C ALA A 136 5.92 27.92 -9.23
N TYR A 137 6.69 27.62 -10.27
CA TYR A 137 6.32 26.71 -11.35
C TYR A 137 6.77 25.26 -11.02
N PRO A 138 6.14 24.24 -11.63
CA PRO A 138 6.53 22.84 -11.39
C PRO A 138 8.02 22.55 -11.63
N SER A 139 8.69 23.27 -12.55
CA SER A 139 10.13 23.14 -12.80
C SER A 139 11.01 23.53 -11.61
N GLU A 140 10.49 24.34 -10.70
CA GLU A 140 11.21 24.87 -9.53
C GLU A 140 10.98 24.04 -8.27
N LEU A 141 10.24 22.90 -8.37
CA LEU A 141 9.82 22.07 -7.26
C LEU A 141 10.55 20.71 -7.26
N SER A 142 10.84 20.20 -6.07
CA SER A 142 11.26 18.80 -5.88
C SER A 142 10.13 17.82 -6.25
N GLY A 143 10.44 16.53 -6.38
CA GLY A 143 9.45 15.47 -6.62
C GLY A 143 8.34 15.45 -5.57
N GLY A 144 8.71 15.47 -4.30
CA GLY A 144 7.75 15.50 -3.19
C GLY A 144 6.90 16.79 -3.17
N GLN A 145 7.48 17.95 -3.47
CA GLN A 145 6.72 19.17 -3.59
C GLN A 145 5.71 19.12 -4.74
N LYS A 146 6.09 18.57 -5.90
CA LYS A 146 5.18 18.33 -7.03
C LYS A 146 4.02 17.43 -6.62
N GLN A 147 4.31 16.37 -5.87
CA GLN A 147 3.28 15.45 -5.38
C GLN A 147 2.33 16.13 -4.39
N ARG A 148 2.84 16.93 -3.47
CA ARG A 148 2.03 17.75 -2.55
C ARG A 148 1.10 18.73 -3.30
N VAL A 149 1.56 19.32 -4.43
CA VAL A 149 0.69 20.11 -5.32
C VAL A 149 -0.40 19.22 -5.95
N GLY A 150 -0.05 18.00 -6.38
CA GLY A 150 -1.00 17.01 -6.90
C GLY A 150 -2.08 16.64 -5.88
N VAL A 151 -1.69 16.41 -4.62
CA VAL A 151 -2.60 16.17 -3.49
C VAL A 151 -3.52 17.37 -3.26
N ALA A 152 -2.97 18.58 -3.13
CA ALA A 152 -3.76 19.80 -2.94
C ALA A 152 -4.76 20.03 -4.08
N ARG A 153 -4.35 19.81 -5.33
CA ARG A 153 -5.24 19.90 -6.49
C ARG A 153 -6.37 18.87 -6.44
N ALA A 154 -6.09 17.64 -6.01
CA ALA A 154 -7.11 16.60 -5.87
C ALA A 154 -8.15 16.94 -4.80
N LEU A 155 -7.75 17.68 -3.77
CA LEU A 155 -8.64 18.14 -2.68
C LEU A 155 -9.45 19.40 -3.01
N ALA A 156 -9.19 20.07 -4.13
CA ALA A 156 -9.72 21.40 -4.43
C ALA A 156 -11.26 21.47 -4.39
N ASN A 157 -11.96 20.45 -4.87
CA ASN A 157 -13.42 20.39 -4.92
C ASN A 157 -14.07 19.75 -3.68
N ASP A 158 -13.40 19.66 -2.55
CA ASP A 158 -13.85 18.99 -1.33
C ASP A 158 -14.38 17.57 -1.64
N PRO A 159 -13.50 16.67 -2.11
CA PRO A 159 -13.90 15.33 -2.50
C PRO A 159 -14.30 14.50 -1.27
N GLU A 160 -15.19 13.53 -1.49
CA GLU A 160 -15.55 12.49 -0.50
C GLU A 160 -14.59 11.30 -0.59
N ILE A 161 -14.00 11.11 -1.77
CA ILE A 161 -13.10 10.00 -2.09
C ILE A 161 -11.84 10.55 -2.76
N LEU A 162 -10.69 10.07 -2.33
CA LEU A 162 -9.39 10.36 -2.92
C LEU A 162 -8.79 9.07 -3.50
N LEU A 163 -8.61 9.04 -4.81
CA LEU A 163 -7.97 7.93 -5.52
C LEU A 163 -6.50 8.23 -5.72
N SER A 164 -5.63 7.31 -5.38
CA SER A 164 -4.18 7.41 -5.56
C SER A 164 -3.70 6.28 -6.47
N ASP A 165 -3.27 6.62 -7.67
CA ASP A 165 -2.76 5.67 -8.65
C ASP A 165 -1.23 5.74 -8.67
N GLU A 166 -0.58 4.82 -7.95
CA GLU A 166 0.89 4.71 -7.80
C GLU A 166 1.59 6.04 -7.48
N ALA A 167 0.96 6.87 -6.67
CA ALA A 167 1.36 8.26 -6.43
C ALA A 167 2.75 8.44 -5.79
N THR A 168 3.35 7.39 -5.27
CA THR A 168 4.66 7.43 -4.59
C THR A 168 5.78 6.75 -5.37
N SER A 169 5.47 5.96 -6.40
CA SER A 169 6.45 5.13 -7.12
C SER A 169 7.57 5.90 -7.84
N ALA A 170 7.42 7.21 -8.02
CA ALA A 170 8.44 8.10 -8.62
C ALA A 170 9.23 8.91 -7.59
N LEU A 171 9.07 8.62 -6.30
CA LEU A 171 9.70 9.32 -5.19
C LEU A 171 10.75 8.44 -4.51
N ASP A 172 11.72 9.08 -3.85
CA ASP A 172 12.62 8.38 -2.95
C ASP A 172 11.88 7.94 -1.66
N PRO A 173 12.41 6.94 -0.92
CA PRO A 173 11.72 6.39 0.25
C PRO A 173 11.36 7.41 1.32
N GLN A 174 12.25 8.36 1.61
CA GLN A 174 11.99 9.39 2.63
C GLN A 174 10.84 10.31 2.20
N THR A 175 10.87 10.77 0.96
CA THR A 175 9.82 11.63 0.38
C THR A 175 8.50 10.88 0.28
N THR A 176 8.54 9.56 -0.04
CA THR A 176 7.36 8.69 -0.01
C THR A 176 6.71 8.72 1.36
N ASP A 177 7.49 8.48 2.41
CA ASP A 177 7.00 8.48 3.79
C ASP A 177 6.35 9.79 4.19
N GLU A 178 6.94 10.93 3.82
CA GLU A 178 6.36 12.26 4.08
C GLU A 178 5.01 12.47 3.37
N VAL A 179 4.86 11.96 2.15
CA VAL A 179 3.59 12.04 1.40
C VAL A 179 2.53 11.12 2.01
N LEU A 180 2.92 9.92 2.47
CA LEU A 180 2.02 9.00 3.16
C LEU A 180 1.52 9.57 4.49
N ASP A 181 2.41 10.17 5.27
CA ASP A 181 2.06 10.85 6.53
C ASP A 181 1.07 12.01 6.28
N LEU A 182 1.28 12.77 5.19
CA LEU A 182 0.35 13.81 4.76
C LEU A 182 -1.04 13.22 4.42
N LEU A 183 -1.09 12.10 3.69
CA LEU A 183 -2.37 11.45 3.34
C LEU A 183 -3.11 10.95 4.58
N MET A 184 -2.41 10.35 5.56
CA MET A 184 -3.00 9.95 6.83
C MET A 184 -3.57 11.15 7.60
N ASP A 185 -2.82 12.27 7.66
CA ASP A 185 -3.28 13.48 8.33
C ASP A 185 -4.53 14.07 7.65
N ILE A 186 -4.55 14.08 6.31
CA ILE A 186 -5.71 14.50 5.52
C ILE A 186 -6.92 13.58 5.79
N ASN A 187 -6.75 12.26 5.77
CA ASN A 187 -7.81 11.31 6.07
C ASN A 187 -8.40 11.56 7.46
N LYS A 188 -7.55 11.64 8.49
CA LYS A 188 -7.97 11.89 9.89
C LYS A 188 -8.68 13.22 10.08
N ARG A 189 -8.22 14.30 9.43
CA ARG A 189 -8.79 15.64 9.59
C ARG A 189 -10.08 15.84 8.81
N LEU A 190 -10.16 15.28 7.61
CA LEU A 190 -11.27 15.53 6.70
C LEU A 190 -12.28 14.38 6.66
N GLY A 191 -11.96 13.20 7.20
CA GLY A 191 -12.83 12.01 7.18
C GLY A 191 -13.09 11.47 5.78
N ILE A 192 -12.19 11.74 4.81
CA ILE A 192 -12.34 11.29 3.42
C ILE A 192 -11.87 9.85 3.27
N THR A 193 -12.55 9.08 2.41
CA THR A 193 -12.09 7.74 2.03
C THR A 193 -10.92 7.85 1.06
N ILE A 194 -9.84 7.10 1.30
CA ILE A 194 -8.67 7.07 0.41
C ILE A 194 -8.52 5.67 -0.17
N ILE A 195 -8.40 5.56 -1.48
CA ILE A 195 -8.11 4.30 -2.18
C ILE A 195 -6.74 4.42 -2.83
N LEU A 196 -5.82 3.58 -2.37
CA LEU A 196 -4.44 3.54 -2.85
C LEU A 196 -4.23 2.35 -3.78
N ILE A 197 -3.74 2.62 -4.97
CA ILE A 197 -3.15 1.58 -5.82
C ILE A 197 -1.64 1.66 -5.73
N THR A 198 -1.03 0.53 -5.45
CA THR A 198 0.42 0.40 -5.42
C THR A 198 0.85 -1.04 -5.69
N HIS A 199 2.11 -1.24 -6.01
CA HIS A 199 2.78 -2.54 -5.97
C HIS A 199 3.75 -2.64 -4.78
N GLU A 200 3.82 -1.60 -3.93
CA GLU A 200 4.72 -1.46 -2.79
C GLU A 200 3.98 -1.82 -1.49
N MET A 201 4.34 -2.95 -0.89
CA MET A 201 3.66 -3.42 0.34
C MET A 201 3.95 -2.53 1.55
N HIS A 202 5.11 -1.86 1.60
CA HIS A 202 5.40 -0.94 2.70
C HIS A 202 4.39 0.22 2.77
N VAL A 203 3.92 0.70 1.60
CA VAL A 203 2.87 1.73 1.51
C VAL A 203 1.57 1.22 2.12
N ILE A 204 1.15 -0.01 1.74
CA ILE A 204 -0.05 -0.66 2.28
C ILE A 204 0.06 -0.79 3.80
N ARG A 205 1.16 -1.35 4.28
CA ARG A 205 1.40 -1.59 5.70
C ARG A 205 1.42 -0.31 6.52
N LYS A 206 2.00 0.77 5.96
CA LYS A 206 2.18 2.03 6.68
C LYS A 206 0.86 2.76 6.92
N ILE A 207 -0.05 2.80 5.94
CA ILE A 207 -1.20 3.72 6.02
C ILE A 207 -2.57 3.09 5.79
N CYS A 208 -2.66 1.85 5.24
CA CYS A 208 -3.96 1.26 4.93
C CYS A 208 -4.56 0.52 6.12
N ASP A 209 -5.89 0.59 6.25
CA ASP A 209 -6.68 -0.19 7.21
C ASP A 209 -6.98 -1.58 6.63
N HIS A 210 -7.43 -1.62 5.36
CA HIS A 210 -7.73 -2.85 4.62
C HIS A 210 -6.93 -2.92 3.32
N VAL A 211 -6.76 -4.14 2.83
CA VAL A 211 -6.09 -4.41 1.56
C VAL A 211 -6.83 -5.45 0.74
N ALA A 212 -6.83 -5.27 -0.59
CA ALA A 212 -7.20 -6.30 -1.55
C ALA A 212 -6.00 -6.61 -2.45
N VAL A 213 -5.66 -7.87 -2.56
CA VAL A 213 -4.60 -8.39 -3.44
C VAL A 213 -5.24 -8.80 -4.76
N LEU A 214 -4.84 -8.13 -5.83
CA LEU A 214 -5.35 -8.35 -7.18
C LEU A 214 -4.34 -9.11 -8.02
N ASP A 215 -4.77 -10.20 -8.63
CA ASP A 215 -3.98 -10.97 -9.59
C ASP A 215 -4.85 -11.47 -10.73
N GLY A 216 -4.35 -11.34 -11.98
CA GLY A 216 -5.07 -11.79 -13.17
C GLY A 216 -6.51 -11.27 -13.29
N GLY A 217 -6.78 -10.06 -12.78
CA GLY A 217 -8.11 -9.45 -12.78
C GLY A 217 -9.04 -9.89 -11.65
N LYS A 218 -8.57 -10.72 -10.71
CA LYS A 218 -9.36 -11.23 -9.56
C LYS A 218 -8.81 -10.74 -8.25
N ILE A 219 -9.69 -10.51 -7.28
CA ILE A 219 -9.28 -10.38 -5.89
C ILE A 219 -9.01 -11.78 -5.36
N ILE A 220 -7.74 -12.09 -5.07
CA ILE A 220 -7.32 -13.41 -4.58
C ILE A 220 -7.28 -13.47 -3.05
N GLU A 221 -7.12 -12.33 -2.40
CA GLU A 221 -7.12 -12.20 -0.95
C GLU A 221 -7.50 -10.77 -0.55
N SER A 222 -8.26 -10.61 0.52
CA SER A 222 -8.60 -9.29 1.08
C SER A 222 -8.90 -9.40 2.56
N GLY A 223 -8.66 -8.30 3.30
CA GLY A 223 -8.92 -8.22 4.73
C GLY A 223 -8.22 -7.03 5.38
N GLN A 224 -8.27 -6.99 6.70
CA GLN A 224 -7.45 -6.03 7.46
C GLN A 224 -5.97 -6.25 7.14
N VAL A 225 -5.23 -5.16 6.99
CA VAL A 225 -3.81 -5.21 6.62
C VAL A 225 -3.03 -6.11 7.56
N LEU A 226 -3.24 -5.96 8.87
CA LEU A 226 -2.53 -6.75 9.86
C LEU A 226 -2.76 -8.27 9.71
N ASP A 227 -3.98 -8.69 9.41
CA ASP A 227 -4.33 -10.09 9.26
C ASP A 227 -3.74 -10.69 7.97
N VAL A 228 -3.83 -9.96 6.86
CA VAL A 228 -3.26 -10.39 5.57
C VAL A 228 -1.73 -10.49 5.65
N PHE A 229 -1.08 -9.60 6.42
CA PHE A 229 0.37 -9.65 6.62
C PHE A 229 0.81 -10.74 7.60
N LYS A 230 0.03 -11.01 8.64
CA LYS A 230 0.34 -12.09 9.62
C LYS A 230 0.14 -13.47 9.02
N HIS A 231 -0.93 -13.65 8.26
CA HIS A 231 -1.39 -14.96 7.81
C HIS A 231 -1.71 -14.97 6.31
N PRO A 232 -0.75 -14.59 5.42
CA PRO A 232 -0.99 -14.57 3.99
C PRO A 232 -1.30 -15.97 3.49
N GLN A 233 -2.47 -16.14 2.85
CA GLN A 233 -2.93 -17.44 2.38
C GLN A 233 -2.44 -17.76 0.97
N GLN A 234 -2.47 -16.74 0.09
CA GLN A 234 -2.17 -16.94 -1.33
C GLN A 234 -0.67 -16.84 -1.62
N PRO A 235 -0.13 -17.66 -2.56
CA PRO A 235 1.29 -17.61 -2.91
C PRO A 235 1.77 -16.22 -3.32
N ILE A 236 0.95 -15.47 -4.03
CA ILE A 236 1.26 -14.10 -4.47
C ILE A 236 1.29 -13.14 -3.27
N THR A 237 0.34 -13.23 -2.37
CA THR A 237 0.34 -12.43 -1.13
C THR A 237 1.60 -12.72 -0.31
N LYS A 238 1.96 -13.99 -0.16
CA LYS A 238 3.21 -14.39 0.50
C LYS A 238 4.43 -13.74 -0.16
N ARG A 239 4.53 -13.76 -1.49
CA ARG A 239 5.61 -13.08 -2.19
C ARG A 239 5.64 -11.59 -1.89
N PHE A 240 4.51 -10.89 -1.93
CA PHE A 240 4.45 -9.47 -1.62
C PHE A 240 4.87 -9.17 -0.17
N VAL A 241 4.41 -9.96 0.79
CA VAL A 241 4.73 -9.78 2.21
C VAL A 241 6.20 -10.07 2.49
N TYR A 242 6.73 -11.15 1.90
CA TYR A 242 8.11 -11.59 2.17
C TYR A 242 9.15 -10.88 1.29
N SER A 243 8.81 -10.39 0.10
CA SER A 243 9.77 -9.70 -0.76
C SER A 243 10.30 -8.38 -0.19
N GLU A 244 9.61 -7.78 0.78
CA GLU A 244 10.09 -6.61 1.52
C GLU A 244 10.84 -6.96 2.81
N ALA A 245 10.64 -8.18 3.30
CA ALA A 245 11.23 -8.64 4.56
C ALA A 245 12.52 -9.45 4.36
N ALA A 246 12.84 -9.83 3.11
CA ALA A 246 14.00 -10.64 2.80
C ALA A 246 14.78 -10.02 1.61
N PRO A 247 16.12 -10.18 1.56
CA PRO A 247 16.84 -10.12 0.30
C PRO A 247 16.13 -11.05 -0.69
N SER A 248 16.37 -10.86 -2.00
CA SER A 248 15.64 -11.66 -2.99
C SER A 248 15.69 -13.15 -2.59
N PRO A 249 14.63 -13.94 -2.83
CA PRO A 249 14.65 -15.38 -2.49
C PRO A 249 15.87 -16.09 -3.03
N GLU A 250 16.47 -15.57 -4.11
CA GLU A 250 17.71 -16.06 -4.71
C GLU A 250 18.93 -15.75 -3.83
N ASP A 251 19.02 -14.53 -3.25
CA ASP A 251 20.13 -14.15 -2.37
C ASP A 251 20.05 -14.86 -1.01
N THR A 252 18.86 -14.97 -0.43
CA THR A 252 18.65 -15.69 0.85
C THR A 252 18.97 -17.18 0.68
N ASN A 253 18.51 -17.82 -0.40
CA ASN A 253 18.79 -19.22 -0.66
C ASN A 253 20.28 -19.49 -0.83
N VAL A 254 21.01 -18.62 -1.51
CA VAL A 254 22.49 -18.74 -1.67
C VAL A 254 23.17 -18.63 -0.31
N VAL A 255 22.80 -17.67 0.54
CA VAL A 255 23.35 -17.50 1.88
C VAL A 255 22.99 -18.67 2.79
N VAL A 256 21.73 -19.12 2.76
CA VAL A 256 21.24 -20.29 3.51
C VAL A 256 21.99 -21.57 3.11
N GLU A 257 22.12 -21.82 1.80
CA GLU A 257 22.87 -22.99 1.32
C GLU A 257 24.35 -22.94 1.72
N GLN A 258 24.97 -21.77 1.66
CA GLN A 258 26.36 -21.60 2.07
C GLN A 258 26.53 -21.85 3.58
N LEU A 259 25.67 -21.29 4.41
CA LEU A 259 25.71 -21.46 5.86
C LEU A 259 25.42 -22.92 6.30
N LEU A 260 24.52 -23.62 5.61
CA LEU A 260 24.24 -25.02 5.88
C LEU A 260 25.37 -25.95 5.43
N LYS A 261 26.13 -25.59 4.37
CA LYS A 261 27.34 -26.30 3.97
C LYS A 261 28.47 -26.11 4.98
N GLU A 262 28.63 -24.88 5.52
CA GLU A 262 29.67 -24.54 6.51
C GLU A 262 29.37 -25.13 7.89
N TYR A 263 28.09 -25.20 8.27
CA TYR A 263 27.60 -25.74 9.54
C TYR A 263 26.48 -26.77 9.32
N PRO A 264 26.81 -28.02 8.94
CA PRO A 264 25.82 -29.04 8.58
C PRO A 264 24.84 -29.41 9.73
N ASN A 265 25.26 -29.22 10.98
CA ASN A 265 24.45 -29.47 12.17
C ASN A 265 23.68 -28.22 12.64
N GLY A 266 23.79 -27.09 11.94
CA GLY A 266 23.05 -25.87 12.23
C GLY A 266 21.59 -25.97 11.76
N ARG A 267 20.70 -25.24 12.42
CA ARG A 267 19.31 -25.04 11.96
C ARG A 267 19.10 -23.58 11.67
N ILE A 268 18.48 -23.28 10.55
CA ILE A 268 18.05 -21.93 10.21
C ILE A 268 16.57 -21.80 10.54
N ILE A 269 16.24 -20.76 11.30
CA ILE A 269 14.87 -20.48 11.74
C ILE A 269 14.48 -19.06 11.34
N GLN A 270 13.23 -18.89 11.00
CA GLN A 270 12.59 -17.60 10.87
C GLN A 270 11.69 -17.36 12.08
N LEU A 271 11.88 -16.24 12.75
CA LEU A 271 10.99 -15.76 13.81
C LEU A 271 10.14 -14.64 13.25
N THR A 272 8.85 -14.65 13.53
CA THR A 272 7.93 -13.57 13.17
C THR A 272 7.36 -12.96 14.45
N PHE A 273 7.43 -11.63 14.55
CA PHE A 273 7.03 -10.86 15.73
C PHE A 273 5.84 -9.98 15.41
N HIS A 274 4.94 -9.84 16.37
CA HIS A 274 3.76 -9.01 16.26
C HIS A 274 3.58 -8.13 17.49
N GLY A 275 3.33 -6.83 17.26
CA GLY A 275 3.06 -5.87 18.32
C GLY A 275 4.19 -5.79 19.37
N ASN A 276 3.84 -5.96 20.64
CA ASN A 276 4.80 -5.86 21.74
C ASN A 276 5.89 -6.93 21.73
N GLN A 277 5.76 -8.01 20.97
CA GLN A 277 6.76 -9.05 20.86
C GLN A 277 8.05 -8.55 20.18
N ALA A 278 7.95 -7.56 19.29
CA ALA A 278 9.09 -6.96 18.60
C ALA A 278 10.09 -6.28 19.57
N ASN A 279 9.66 -5.98 20.79
CA ASN A 279 10.49 -5.35 21.83
C ASN A 279 11.14 -6.38 22.78
N LEU A 280 10.85 -7.67 22.62
CA LEU A 280 11.42 -8.71 23.50
C LEU A 280 12.88 -8.98 23.13
N PRO A 281 13.80 -9.11 24.12
CA PRO A 281 15.21 -9.43 23.88
C PRO A 281 15.43 -10.94 23.59
N ILE A 282 14.72 -11.48 22.57
CA ILE A 282 14.59 -12.91 22.33
C ILE A 282 15.93 -13.60 22.12
N VAL A 283 16.83 -13.03 21.33
CA VAL A 283 18.17 -13.59 21.08
C VAL A 283 18.96 -13.69 22.39
N SER A 284 18.89 -12.63 23.20
CA SER A 284 19.56 -12.60 24.51
C SER A 284 19.01 -13.66 25.47
N GLU A 285 17.68 -13.83 25.49
CA GLU A 285 17.06 -14.84 26.36
C GLU A 285 17.37 -16.26 25.95
N ILE A 286 17.41 -16.55 24.64
CA ILE A 286 17.81 -17.88 24.13
C ILE A 286 19.27 -18.17 24.57
N ILE A 287 20.19 -17.22 24.37
CA ILE A 287 21.61 -17.40 24.71
C ILE A 287 21.78 -17.62 26.22
N HIS A 288 21.07 -16.89 27.07
CA HIS A 288 21.11 -17.06 28.51
C HIS A 288 20.61 -18.44 28.97
N LYS A 289 19.55 -18.93 28.33
CA LYS A 289 18.93 -20.22 28.70
C LYS A 289 19.67 -21.42 28.12
N PHE A 290 20.27 -21.26 26.95
CA PHE A 290 21.04 -22.28 26.24
C PHE A 290 22.46 -21.77 25.93
N PRO A 291 23.33 -21.67 26.93
CA PRO A 291 24.64 -20.99 26.79
C PRO A 291 25.63 -21.71 25.86
N LYS A 292 25.34 -22.96 25.48
CA LYS A 292 26.16 -23.72 24.52
C LYS A 292 25.75 -23.46 23.07
N LEU A 293 24.58 -22.86 22.83
CA LEU A 293 24.17 -22.45 21.50
C LEU A 293 24.95 -21.23 21.02
N ARG A 294 25.40 -21.30 19.81
CA ARG A 294 25.88 -20.13 19.06
C ARG A 294 24.78 -19.70 18.10
N ILE A 295 24.51 -18.40 18.07
CA ILE A 295 23.45 -17.83 17.24
C ILE A 295 24.11 -16.83 16.29
N SER A 296 23.90 -17.04 14.99
CA SER A 296 24.21 -16.05 13.99
C SER A 296 22.92 -15.39 13.53
N ILE A 297 22.89 -14.05 13.50
CA ILE A 297 21.80 -13.28 12.90
C ILE A 297 22.12 -13.19 11.41
N ILE A 298 21.28 -13.79 10.59
CA ILE A 298 21.41 -13.74 9.13
C ILE A 298 20.79 -12.45 8.62
N GLU A 299 19.61 -12.14 9.12
CA GLU A 299 18.85 -10.96 8.74
C GLU A 299 17.82 -10.60 9.81
N GLY A 300 17.46 -9.33 9.94
CA GLY A 300 16.40 -8.87 10.82
C GLY A 300 15.74 -7.61 10.30
N ASN A 301 14.43 -7.57 10.38
CA ASN A 301 13.64 -6.43 9.93
C ASN A 301 12.47 -6.17 10.89
N ILE A 302 12.22 -4.90 11.24
CA ILE A 302 11.09 -4.48 12.06
C ILE A 302 10.43 -3.28 11.39
N HIS A 303 9.14 -3.39 11.16
CA HIS A 303 8.32 -2.34 10.56
C HIS A 303 7.21 -1.90 11.49
N GLN A 304 6.94 -0.60 11.54
CA GLN A 304 5.79 -0.05 12.25
C GLN A 304 4.56 -0.06 11.34
N THR A 305 3.43 -0.48 11.90
CA THR A 305 2.11 -0.35 11.26
C THR A 305 1.22 0.55 12.11
N GLN A 306 0.03 0.91 11.61
CA GLN A 306 -0.95 1.68 12.41
C GLN A 306 -1.35 0.96 13.72
N GLU A 307 -1.35 -0.39 13.73
CA GLU A 307 -1.78 -1.23 14.85
C GLU A 307 -0.61 -1.81 15.68
N GLY A 308 0.64 -1.49 15.33
CA GLY A 308 1.83 -1.94 16.07
C GLY A 308 2.98 -2.40 15.17
N ALA A 309 4.05 -2.88 15.79
CA ALA A 309 5.23 -3.36 15.08
C ALA A 309 5.03 -4.78 14.54
N ILE A 310 5.53 -5.02 13.34
CA ILE A 310 5.70 -6.36 12.75
C ILE A 310 7.16 -6.52 12.39
N GLY A 311 7.76 -7.67 12.70
CA GLY A 311 9.15 -7.93 12.35
C GLY A 311 9.41 -9.40 12.05
N SER A 312 10.49 -9.64 11.34
CA SER A 312 11.05 -10.96 11.12
C SER A 312 12.54 -10.98 11.46
N LEU A 313 13.02 -12.12 11.93
CA LEU A 313 14.43 -12.33 12.26
C LEU A 313 14.83 -13.72 11.77
N PHE A 314 15.83 -13.79 10.90
CA PHE A 314 16.41 -15.04 10.43
C PHE A 314 17.67 -15.34 11.27
N LEU A 315 17.64 -16.45 11.96
CA LEU A 315 18.69 -16.90 12.85
C LEU A 315 19.22 -18.25 12.39
N GLN A 316 20.54 -18.43 12.50
CA GLN A 316 21.16 -19.74 12.49
C GLN A 316 21.49 -20.15 13.92
N LEU A 317 20.96 -21.32 14.35
CA LEU A 317 21.26 -21.95 15.62
C LEU A 317 22.31 -23.02 15.38
N ILE A 318 23.45 -22.94 16.08
CA ILE A 318 24.55 -23.90 15.98
C ILE A 318 24.82 -24.47 17.39
N GLY A 319 24.70 -25.77 17.54
CA GLY A 319 24.89 -26.48 18.80
C GLY A 319 24.43 -27.92 18.74
N ASP A 320 24.32 -28.57 19.91
CA ASP A 320 23.81 -29.93 19.99
C ASP A 320 22.31 -29.96 19.70
N GLU A 321 21.83 -31.05 19.09
CA GLU A 321 20.43 -31.19 18.68
C GLU A 321 19.44 -31.06 19.87
N GLN A 322 19.87 -31.43 21.06
CA GLN A 322 19.07 -31.30 22.28
C GLN A 322 18.90 -29.84 22.70
N ASP A 323 19.97 -29.03 22.60
CA ASP A 323 19.93 -27.60 22.90
C ASP A 323 19.14 -26.83 21.85
N ILE A 324 19.28 -27.18 20.56
CA ILE A 324 18.49 -26.60 19.47
C ILE A 324 16.99 -26.88 19.67
N LYS A 325 16.62 -28.13 19.93
CA LYS A 325 15.23 -28.50 20.20
C LYS A 325 14.67 -27.79 21.43
N GLY A 326 15.46 -27.71 22.49
CA GLY A 326 15.10 -26.94 23.69
C GLY A 326 14.82 -25.48 23.41
N ALA A 327 15.65 -24.84 22.57
CA ALA A 327 15.47 -23.44 22.17
C ALA A 327 14.19 -23.25 21.33
N LEU A 328 13.90 -24.15 20.38
CA LEU A 328 12.68 -24.12 19.59
C LEU A 328 11.42 -24.28 20.46
N ASP A 329 11.44 -25.20 21.44
CA ASP A 329 10.31 -25.37 22.35
C ASP A 329 10.15 -24.16 23.28
N TYR A 330 11.26 -23.54 23.69
CA TYR A 330 11.22 -22.31 24.47
C TYR A 330 10.59 -21.13 23.69
N LEU A 331 10.96 -20.96 22.42
CA LEU A 331 10.38 -19.94 21.55
C LEU A 331 8.85 -20.09 21.43
N LYS A 332 8.34 -21.32 21.36
CA LYS A 332 6.88 -21.58 21.38
C LYS A 332 6.22 -21.07 22.67
N THR A 333 6.90 -21.22 23.82
CA THR A 333 6.38 -20.72 25.10
C THR A 333 6.29 -19.19 25.14
N MET A 334 7.16 -18.51 24.39
CA MET A 334 7.15 -17.05 24.24
C MET A 334 6.09 -16.56 23.24
N ARG A 335 5.34 -17.47 22.64
CA ARG A 335 4.33 -17.18 21.59
C ARG A 335 4.91 -16.46 20.37
N VAL A 336 6.20 -16.66 20.11
CA VAL A 336 6.85 -16.16 18.89
C VAL A 336 6.64 -17.20 17.81
N GLU A 337 6.09 -16.76 16.69
CA GLU A 337 5.90 -17.63 15.53
C GLU A 337 7.27 -18.02 14.98
N THR A 338 7.53 -19.32 14.92
CA THR A 338 8.85 -19.88 14.59
C THR A 338 8.69 -20.89 13.47
N GLU A 339 9.34 -20.67 12.35
CA GLU A 339 9.42 -21.59 11.23
C GLU A 339 10.87 -22.09 11.08
N VAL A 340 11.05 -23.40 10.96
CA VAL A 340 12.35 -24.02 10.68
C VAL A 340 12.49 -24.12 9.17
N ILE A 341 13.55 -23.50 8.61
CA ILE A 341 13.84 -23.56 7.19
C ILE A 341 14.64 -24.82 6.91
N GLU A 342 13.97 -25.80 6.31
CA GLU A 342 14.60 -27.04 5.85
C GLU A 342 15.07 -26.88 4.40
N HIS A 343 16.08 -27.68 3.96
CA HIS A 343 16.65 -27.64 2.63
C HIS A 343 15.58 -27.68 1.53
N GLY A 344 15.60 -26.68 0.65
CA GLY A 344 15.08 -26.80 -0.70
C GLY A 344 13.55 -26.87 -0.83
N ARG A 345 12.90 -25.73 -0.73
CA ARG A 345 11.64 -25.50 -1.46
C ARG A 345 11.76 -24.29 -2.37
#